data_4a8e92538c081552bcada81fb6e9f304
#
_entry.id   4a8e92538c081552bcada81fb6e9f304
#
_cell.length_a   1.000
_cell.length_b   1.000
_cell.length_c   1.000
_cell.angle_alpha   90.00
_cell.angle_beta   90.00
_cell.angle_gamma   90.00
#
_symmetry.space_group_name_H-M   'P 1'
#
loop_
_entity.id
_entity.type
_entity.pdbx_description
1 polymer ?
#
loop_
_entity_poly.entity_id
_entity_poly.type
_entity_poly.pdbx_seq_one_letter_code
_entity_poly.pdbx_strand_id
1 'polypeptide(L)'
;MTNNLETGKGIIKEKIKLIPNNPGVYKMLGAKKEILYIGKAKNIPNRLRSYAADNNLPIRTERMLSLTKYLEITTTSNESEALLLEANLIKKHKPRFNILLRDDKSFPYIFINYKDKWPQIIKLRGKKSKKGHYFGPFASTGSANWTIK
;
A
#
# COMPACT_ATOMS: atom_id res chain seq x y z
N MET A 1 29.88 4.09 -6.62
CA MET A 1 28.55 3.67 -7.11
C MET A 1 27.47 4.15 -6.17
N THR A 2 26.45 4.78 -6.72
CA THR A 2 25.31 5.21 -5.90
C THR A 2 24.52 3.97 -5.48
N ASN A 3 24.30 3.83 -4.16
CA ASN A 3 23.45 2.77 -3.66
C ASN A 3 22.00 3.04 -4.14
N ASN A 4 21.40 2.10 -4.86
CA ASN A 4 20.04 2.24 -5.39
C ASN A 4 19.00 2.50 -4.30
N LEU A 5 19.17 1.90 -3.13
CA LEU A 5 18.29 2.14 -1.98
C LEU A 5 18.38 3.60 -1.52
N GLU A 6 19.58 4.15 -1.43
CA GLU A 6 19.79 5.55 -1.05
C GLU A 6 19.19 6.50 -2.08
N THR A 7 19.30 6.15 -3.37
CA THR A 7 18.69 6.93 -4.45
C THR A 7 17.17 6.94 -4.31
N GLY A 8 16.56 5.78 -4.05
CA GLY A 8 15.10 5.68 -3.83
C GLY A 8 14.63 6.49 -2.63
N LYS A 9 15.36 6.40 -1.51
CA LYS A 9 15.06 7.20 -0.32
C LYS A 9 15.23 8.70 -0.60
N GLY A 10 16.21 9.07 -1.39
CA GLY A 10 16.44 10.48 -1.79
C GLY A 10 15.28 11.04 -2.59
N ILE A 11 14.73 10.27 -3.52
CA ILE A 11 13.55 10.65 -4.30
C ILE A 11 12.36 10.92 -3.37
N ILE A 12 12.15 10.04 -2.39
CA ILE A 12 11.09 10.22 -1.40
C ILE A 12 11.30 11.50 -0.58
N LYS A 13 12.51 11.74 -0.09
CA LYS A 13 12.84 12.93 0.72
C LYS A 13 12.57 14.23 -0.05
N GLU A 14 12.92 14.28 -1.32
CA GLU A 14 12.66 15.46 -2.15
C GLU A 14 11.16 15.67 -2.38
N LYS A 15 10.44 14.59 -2.66
CA LYS A 15 9.01 14.66 -2.93
C LYS A 15 8.20 15.10 -1.69
N ILE A 16 8.59 14.65 -0.50
CA ILE A 16 7.92 14.99 0.77
C ILE A 16 7.79 16.52 0.95
N LYS A 17 8.80 17.27 0.53
CA LYS A 17 8.82 18.73 0.67
C LYS A 17 7.65 19.41 -0.08
N LEU A 18 7.11 18.75 -1.10
CA LEU A 18 6.11 19.31 -1.99
C LEU A 18 4.69 18.77 -1.71
N ILE A 19 4.54 17.87 -0.74
CA ILE A 19 3.28 17.17 -0.50
C ILE A 19 2.57 17.75 0.72
N PRO A 20 1.28 18.12 0.60
CA PRO A 20 0.50 18.58 1.77
C PRO A 20 0.17 17.41 2.72
N ASN A 21 -0.12 17.77 3.99
CA ASN A 21 -0.49 16.80 5.02
C ASN A 21 -1.93 16.31 4.83
N ASN A 22 -2.16 15.59 3.75
CA ASN A 22 -3.48 15.09 3.37
C ASN A 22 -3.48 13.57 3.28
N PRO A 23 -4.65 12.92 3.42
CA PRO A 23 -4.78 11.53 3.05
C PRO A 23 -4.68 11.37 1.54
N GLY A 24 -4.36 10.17 1.10
CA GLY A 24 -4.27 9.89 -0.32
C GLY A 24 -3.56 8.60 -0.63
N VAL A 25 -3.16 8.49 -1.89
CA VAL A 25 -2.51 7.31 -2.44
C VAL A 25 -1.18 7.72 -3.06
N TYR A 26 -0.16 6.93 -2.83
CA TYR A 26 1.14 7.10 -3.46
C TYR A 26 1.47 5.90 -4.34
N LYS A 27 2.14 6.15 -5.46
CA LYS A 27 2.62 5.13 -6.39
C LYS A 27 4.12 5.22 -6.51
N MET A 28 4.79 4.09 -6.33
CA MET A 28 6.23 3.97 -6.57
C MET A 28 6.44 3.35 -7.94
N LEU A 29 7.18 4.05 -8.81
CA LEU A 29 7.40 3.63 -10.18
C LEU A 29 8.88 3.35 -10.43
N GLY A 30 9.15 2.39 -11.29
CA GLY A 30 10.50 2.02 -11.69
C GLY A 30 11.05 2.86 -12.83
N ALA A 31 12.24 2.50 -13.32
CA ALA A 31 12.95 3.23 -14.36
C ALA A 31 12.18 3.37 -15.68
N LYS A 32 11.32 2.40 -15.98
CA LYS A 32 10.47 2.41 -17.18
C LYS A 32 9.07 2.94 -16.88
N LYS A 33 8.90 3.58 -15.74
CA LYS A 33 7.62 4.09 -15.24
C LYS A 33 6.57 3.00 -14.99
N GLU A 34 7.01 1.76 -14.86
CA GLU A 34 6.15 0.67 -14.40
C GLU A 34 5.77 0.88 -12.94
N ILE A 35 4.51 0.59 -12.60
CA ILE A 35 4.06 0.75 -11.22
C ILE A 35 4.56 -0.42 -10.38
N LEU A 36 5.43 -0.13 -9.42
CA LEU A 36 5.99 -1.13 -8.51
C LEU A 36 5.08 -1.41 -7.33
N TYR A 37 4.49 -0.35 -6.78
CA TYR A 37 3.70 -0.44 -5.57
C TYR A 37 2.71 0.72 -5.48
N ILE A 38 1.53 0.45 -4.95
CA ILE A 38 0.51 1.44 -4.65
C ILE A 38 0.16 1.32 -3.17
N GLY A 39 0.25 2.43 -2.44
CA GLY A 39 -0.05 2.46 -1.02
C GLY A 39 -0.97 3.61 -0.66
N LYS A 40 -1.69 3.43 0.44
CA LYS A 40 -2.57 4.43 1.02
C LYS A 40 -1.93 5.02 2.29
N ALA A 41 -2.22 6.28 2.56
CA ALA A 41 -1.81 6.89 3.82
C ALA A 41 -2.87 7.87 4.30
N LYS A 42 -3.03 7.97 5.62
CA LYS A 42 -3.83 9.00 6.27
C LYS A 42 -3.15 10.36 6.14
N ASN A 43 -1.84 10.36 6.23
CA ASN A 43 -0.98 11.52 6.03
C ASN A 43 0.17 11.06 5.14
N ILE A 44 0.15 11.45 3.87
CA ILE A 44 1.12 10.97 2.89
C ILE A 44 2.56 11.31 3.28
N PRO A 45 2.90 12.55 3.64
CA PRO A 45 4.28 12.87 4.03
C PRO A 45 4.80 12.02 5.19
N ASN A 46 4.00 11.79 6.21
CA ASN A 46 4.39 10.99 7.37
C ASN A 46 4.69 9.54 6.97
N ARG A 47 3.84 8.96 6.13
CA ARG A 47 4.04 7.59 5.65
C ARG A 47 5.33 7.46 4.84
N LEU A 48 5.58 8.42 3.97
CA LEU A 48 6.78 8.42 3.13
C LEU A 48 8.05 8.65 3.95
N ARG A 49 7.98 9.49 5.00
CA ARG A 49 9.11 9.67 5.93
C ARG A 49 9.49 8.35 6.60
N SER A 50 8.52 7.51 6.92
CA SER A 50 8.79 6.19 7.51
C SER A 50 9.68 5.35 6.60
N TYR A 51 9.42 5.35 5.30
CA TYR A 51 10.25 4.62 4.35
C TYR A 51 11.67 5.18 4.29
N ALA A 52 11.82 6.49 4.31
CA ALA A 52 13.12 7.14 4.16
C ALA A 52 13.98 7.04 5.43
N ALA A 53 13.34 7.05 6.61
CA ALA A 53 14.03 7.07 7.89
C ALA A 53 14.33 5.68 8.48
N ASP A 54 13.54 4.67 8.13
CA ASP A 54 13.67 3.34 8.71
C ASP A 54 14.87 2.60 8.12
N ASN A 55 15.77 2.14 8.99
CA ASN A 55 16.94 1.35 8.61
C ASN A 55 16.71 -0.15 8.75
N ASN A 56 15.56 -0.56 9.30
CA ASN A 56 15.21 -1.97 9.53
C ASN A 56 14.03 -2.42 8.66
N LEU A 57 14.00 -1.96 7.41
CA LEU A 57 12.94 -2.34 6.48
C LEU A 57 13.04 -3.83 6.09
N PRO A 58 11.89 -4.49 5.88
CA PRO A 58 11.89 -5.83 5.32
C PRO A 58 12.63 -5.87 3.98
N ILE A 59 13.25 -6.99 3.66
CA ILE A 59 14.04 -7.15 2.43
C ILE A 59 13.24 -6.79 1.18
N ARG A 60 11.97 -7.21 1.10
CA ARG A 60 11.11 -6.90 -0.05
C ARG A 60 10.85 -5.41 -0.18
N THR A 61 10.69 -4.72 0.93
CA THR A 61 10.50 -3.27 0.95
C THR A 61 11.77 -2.54 0.50
N GLU A 62 12.93 -2.97 0.99
CA GLU A 62 14.21 -2.42 0.55
C GLU A 62 14.40 -2.59 -0.96
N ARG A 63 14.06 -3.77 -1.49
CA ARG A 63 14.15 -4.01 -2.91
C ARG A 63 13.23 -3.10 -3.70
N MET A 64 12.00 -2.93 -3.24
CA MET A 64 11.04 -2.02 -3.86
C MET A 64 11.59 -0.60 -3.91
N LEU A 65 12.13 -0.10 -2.79
CA LEU A 65 12.71 1.24 -2.73
C LEU A 65 13.93 1.38 -3.64
N SER A 66 14.77 0.33 -3.73
CA SER A 66 15.95 0.37 -4.59
C SER A 66 15.60 0.41 -6.08
N LEU A 67 14.42 -0.06 -6.46
CA LEU A 67 13.92 -0.01 -7.83
C LEU A 67 13.13 1.26 -8.12
N THR A 68 12.73 2.01 -7.10
CA THR A 68 11.91 3.21 -7.25
C THR A 68 12.72 4.36 -7.86
N LYS A 69 12.23 4.89 -8.97
CA LYS A 69 12.82 6.04 -9.66
C LYS A 69 11.88 7.24 -9.73
N TYR A 70 10.57 6.99 -9.64
CA TYR A 70 9.55 8.03 -9.66
C TYR A 70 8.53 7.79 -8.57
N LEU A 71 7.94 8.86 -8.09
CA LEU A 71 6.91 8.81 -7.06
C LEU A 71 5.75 9.71 -7.51
N GLU A 72 4.56 9.12 -7.63
CA GLU A 72 3.35 9.85 -7.96
C GLU A 72 2.42 9.87 -6.74
N ILE A 73 1.80 11.02 -6.51
CA ILE A 73 0.92 11.24 -5.37
C ILE A 73 -0.44 11.70 -5.85
N THR A 74 -1.49 11.11 -5.29
CA THR A 74 -2.87 11.58 -5.46
C THR A 74 -3.46 11.85 -4.09
N THR A 75 -3.73 13.11 -3.78
CA THR A 75 -4.38 13.47 -2.52
C THR A 75 -5.88 13.25 -2.61
N THR A 76 -6.50 12.93 -1.48
CA THR A 76 -7.95 12.74 -1.38
C THR A 76 -8.50 13.61 -0.26
N SER A 77 -9.83 13.79 -0.22
CA SER A 77 -10.48 14.62 0.80
C SER A 77 -10.50 13.93 2.17
N ASN A 78 -10.51 12.58 2.18
CA ASN A 78 -10.58 11.81 3.40
C ASN A 78 -9.99 10.41 3.19
N GLU A 79 -9.89 9.65 4.28
CA GLU A 79 -9.33 8.30 4.24
C GLU A 79 -10.19 7.30 3.45
N SER A 80 -11.51 7.49 3.45
CA SER A 80 -12.43 6.61 2.68
C SER A 80 -12.12 6.67 1.21
N GLU A 81 -11.96 7.88 0.67
CA GLU A 81 -11.62 8.08 -0.72
C GLU A 81 -10.26 7.48 -1.05
N ALA A 82 -9.29 7.65 -0.15
CA ALA A 82 -7.96 7.06 -0.32
C ALA A 82 -8.03 5.53 -0.36
N LEU A 83 -8.82 4.92 0.51
CA LEU A 83 -9.00 3.47 0.55
C LEU A 83 -9.61 2.94 -0.74
N LEU A 84 -10.67 3.58 -1.22
CA LEU A 84 -11.33 3.18 -2.47
C LEU A 84 -10.41 3.37 -3.67
N LEU A 85 -9.69 4.47 -3.72
CA LEU A 85 -8.75 4.75 -4.80
C LEU A 85 -7.62 3.72 -4.82
N GLU A 86 -7.05 3.42 -3.66
CA GLU A 86 -6.00 2.40 -3.53
C GLU A 86 -6.50 1.05 -4.07
N ALA A 87 -7.65 0.59 -3.59
CA ALA A 87 -8.22 -0.69 -3.99
C ALA A 87 -8.46 -0.77 -5.50
N ASN A 88 -9.03 0.29 -6.08
CA ASN A 88 -9.31 0.35 -7.51
C ASN A 88 -8.03 0.34 -8.34
N LEU A 89 -7.03 1.10 -7.92
CA LEU A 89 -5.74 1.17 -8.63
C LEU A 89 -4.97 -0.15 -8.53
N ILE A 90 -4.97 -0.80 -7.38
CA ILE A 90 -4.32 -2.11 -7.22
C ILE A 90 -5.01 -3.15 -8.10
N LYS A 91 -6.33 -3.14 -8.16
CA LYS A 91 -7.10 -4.06 -9.00
C LYS A 91 -6.81 -3.84 -10.48
N LYS A 92 -6.72 -2.57 -10.89
CA LYS A 92 -6.46 -2.20 -12.29
C LYS A 92 -5.04 -2.54 -12.74
N HIS A 93 -4.05 -2.18 -11.93
CA HIS A 93 -2.64 -2.24 -12.31
C HIS A 93 -1.91 -3.49 -11.82
N LYS A 94 -2.40 -4.12 -10.77
CA LYS A 94 -1.78 -5.31 -10.15
C LYS A 94 -0.27 -5.15 -9.96
N PRO A 95 0.17 -4.11 -9.21
CA PRO A 95 1.59 -3.82 -9.09
C PRO A 95 2.37 -4.99 -8.50
N ARG A 96 3.58 -5.18 -8.99
CA ARG A 96 4.44 -6.31 -8.61
C ARG A 96 4.58 -6.48 -7.10
N PHE A 97 4.87 -5.41 -6.38
CA PHE A 97 5.12 -5.49 -4.94
C PHE A 97 3.84 -5.57 -4.11
N ASN A 98 2.70 -5.12 -4.63
CA ASN A 98 1.42 -5.38 -4.00
C ASN A 98 1.09 -6.87 -4.05
N ILE A 99 1.38 -7.54 -5.18
CA ILE A 99 1.18 -8.98 -5.31
C ILE A 99 2.13 -9.75 -4.40
N LEU A 100 3.42 -9.38 -4.35
CA LEU A 100 4.41 -10.05 -3.48
C LEU A 100 4.10 -9.86 -2.00
N LEU A 101 3.68 -8.67 -1.59
CA LEU A 101 3.32 -8.39 -0.20
C LEU A 101 1.96 -8.97 0.19
N ARG A 102 1.13 -9.31 -0.79
CA ARG A 102 -0.18 -9.94 -0.58
C ARG A 102 -0.09 -11.24 0.20
N ASP A 103 0.98 -12.01 0.02
CA ASP A 103 1.18 -13.28 0.71
C ASP A 103 1.82 -13.12 2.08
N ASP A 104 2.15 -11.89 2.47
CA ASP A 104 2.67 -11.59 3.78
C ASP A 104 1.54 -11.63 4.80
N LYS A 105 1.71 -12.45 5.84
CA LYS A 105 0.71 -12.64 6.91
C LYS A 105 0.42 -11.35 7.69
N SER A 106 1.28 -10.34 7.57
CA SER A 106 1.05 -9.05 8.23
C SER A 106 -0.02 -8.19 7.56
N PHE A 107 -0.41 -8.50 6.32
CA PHE A 107 -1.41 -7.75 5.57
C PHE A 107 -2.80 -8.40 5.70
N PRO A 108 -3.76 -7.71 6.32
CA PRO A 108 -5.10 -8.28 6.53
C PRO A 108 -5.98 -8.21 5.29
N TYR A 109 -6.94 -9.13 5.24
CA TYR A 109 -8.01 -9.15 4.25
C TYR A 109 -9.36 -8.94 4.95
N ILE A 110 -10.32 -8.41 4.22
CA ILE A 110 -11.71 -8.44 4.62
C ILE A 110 -12.36 -9.60 3.88
N PHE A 111 -12.96 -10.51 4.63
CA PHE A 111 -13.63 -11.69 4.09
C PHE A 111 -15.14 -11.57 4.28
N ILE A 112 -15.89 -11.78 3.20
CA ILE A 112 -17.34 -11.81 3.25
C ILE A 112 -17.79 -13.21 2.84
N ASN A 113 -18.48 -13.89 3.75
CA ASN A 113 -19.05 -15.22 3.52
C ASN A 113 -20.51 -15.09 3.09
N TYR A 114 -20.80 -15.42 1.85
CA TYR A 114 -22.15 -15.34 1.29
C TYR A 114 -22.97 -16.62 1.46
N LYS A 115 -22.35 -17.68 1.98
CA LYS A 115 -23.04 -18.97 2.14
C LYS A 115 -23.92 -19.02 3.37
N ASP A 116 -23.66 -18.17 4.32
CA ASP A 116 -24.44 -18.13 5.54
C ASP A 116 -25.69 -17.27 5.33
N LYS A 117 -26.77 -17.61 6.06
CA LYS A 117 -28.02 -16.85 6.04
C LYS A 117 -27.78 -15.36 6.35
N TRP A 118 -26.82 -15.10 7.21
CA TRP A 118 -26.37 -13.75 7.56
C TRP A 118 -24.88 -13.62 7.21
N PRO A 119 -24.53 -12.99 6.06
CA PRO A 119 -23.14 -12.82 5.70
C PRO A 119 -22.37 -12.08 6.79
N GLN A 120 -21.20 -12.59 7.12
CA GLN A 120 -20.32 -11.97 8.11
C GLN A 120 -19.13 -11.32 7.42
N ILE A 121 -18.70 -10.16 7.95
CA ILE A 121 -17.51 -9.46 7.50
C ILE A 121 -16.42 -9.78 8.53
N ILE A 122 -15.35 -10.46 8.08
CA ILE A 122 -14.28 -10.90 8.95
C ILE A 122 -12.95 -10.38 8.44
N LYS A 123 -12.10 -9.90 9.34
CA LYS A 123 -10.73 -9.52 9.02
C LYS A 123 -9.84 -10.78 9.12
N LEU A 124 -9.18 -11.12 8.03
CA LEU A 124 -8.29 -12.29 7.95
C LEU A 124 -6.87 -11.91 7.55
N ARG A 125 -5.90 -12.72 8.01
CA ARG A 125 -4.50 -12.62 7.63
C ARG A 125 -4.02 -13.97 7.12
N GLY A 126 -3.05 -13.96 6.19
CA GLY A 126 -2.47 -15.18 5.67
C GLY A 126 -3.21 -15.72 4.46
N LYS A 127 -3.18 -17.04 4.31
CA LYS A 127 -3.75 -17.69 3.14
C LYS A 127 -5.28 -17.63 3.10
N LYS A 128 -5.80 -17.49 1.89
CA LYS A 128 -7.25 -17.54 1.64
C LYS A 128 -7.70 -18.99 1.65
N SER A 129 -8.16 -19.47 2.79
CA SER A 129 -8.60 -20.86 2.96
C SER A 129 -10.11 -21.05 2.92
N LYS A 130 -10.88 -19.98 3.13
CA LYS A 130 -12.35 -20.03 3.14
C LYS A 130 -12.92 -19.63 1.80
N LYS A 131 -14.05 -20.24 1.44
CA LYS A 131 -14.78 -19.84 0.22
C LYS A 131 -15.64 -18.61 0.50
N GLY A 132 -15.54 -17.60 -0.36
CA GLY A 132 -16.24 -16.33 -0.22
C GLY A 132 -15.53 -15.24 -0.98
N HIS A 133 -15.89 -14.01 -0.70
CA HIS A 133 -15.28 -12.86 -1.33
C HIS A 133 -14.23 -12.21 -0.42
N TYR A 134 -13.06 -11.97 -0.97
CA TYR A 134 -11.94 -11.35 -0.27
C TYR A 134 -11.69 -9.94 -0.83
N PHE A 135 -11.50 -8.99 0.07
CA PHE A 135 -11.17 -7.61 -0.25
C PHE A 135 -9.83 -7.27 0.41
N GLY A 136 -8.93 -6.69 -0.36
CA GLY A 136 -7.58 -6.39 0.07
C GLY A 136 -6.54 -7.08 -0.79
N PRO A 137 -5.31 -7.25 -0.29
CA PRO A 137 -4.87 -6.94 1.08
C PRO A 137 -4.82 -5.45 1.35
N PHE A 138 -5.02 -5.07 2.59
CA PHE A 138 -4.90 -3.68 3.03
C PHE A 138 -3.48 -3.42 3.53
N ALA A 139 -2.95 -2.24 3.22
CA ALA A 139 -1.58 -1.87 3.58
C ALA A 139 -1.38 -1.70 5.09
N SER A 140 -2.46 -1.59 5.85
CA SER A 140 -2.38 -1.51 7.31
C SER A 140 -3.62 -2.11 7.97
N THR A 141 -3.44 -2.57 9.22
CA THR A 141 -4.55 -3.07 10.05
C THR A 141 -5.60 -1.97 10.29
N GLY A 142 -5.15 -0.72 10.43
CA GLY A 142 -6.05 0.42 10.60
C GLY A 142 -6.98 0.60 9.42
N SER A 143 -6.50 0.42 8.18
CA SER A 143 -7.33 0.50 6.97
C SER A 143 -8.42 -0.56 6.96
N ALA A 144 -8.09 -1.81 7.32
CA ALA A 144 -9.06 -2.89 7.39
C ALA A 144 -10.11 -2.64 8.48
N ASN A 145 -9.69 -2.22 9.66
CA ASN A 145 -10.58 -1.89 10.76
C ASN A 145 -11.55 -0.77 10.39
N TRP A 146 -11.05 0.24 9.72
CA TRP A 146 -11.84 1.39 9.30
C TRP A 146 -12.94 0.98 8.31
N THR A 147 -12.63 0.09 7.38
CA THR A 147 -13.58 -0.40 6.37
C THR A 147 -14.70 -1.25 6.99
N ILE A 148 -14.40 -2.00 8.05
CA ILE A 148 -15.37 -2.86 8.73
C ILE A 148 -16.36 -2.05 9.59
N LYS A 149 -15.94 -0.91 10.10
CA LYS A 149 -16.83 -0.04 10.91
C LYS A 149 -17.96 0.58 10.05
#